data_fdcb8d867fca6c314649f2efbd013ce7
#
_entry.id   fdcb8d867fca6c314649f2efbd013ce7
#
_cell.length_a   1.000
_cell.length_b   1.000
_cell.length_c   1.000
_cell.angle_alpha   90.00
_cell.angle_beta   90.00
_cell.angle_gamma   90.00
#
_symmetry.space_group_name_H-M   'P 1'
#
loop_
_entity.id
_entity.type
_entity.pdbx_description
1 polymer ?
#
loop_
_entity_poly.entity_id
_entity_poly.type
_entity_poly.pdbx_seq_one_letter_code
_entity_poly.pdbx_strand_id
1 'polypeptide(L)'
;PMILAHGLGQGRLAGYDLAFLRTIPGTIGGAVAMNAGCYGSYMADICESIRVVLRTGERCDIPAARLDFGYRHADLPEGAVVVSALLRAPKGEPAAIVAKMEAALESRAATQPVEDRSCGSTFRNPAGFSSTGQADDVHDLKAWKLIDDAGLRGFTLGGAQMSPKHPNFLINANSATPEDLENLGELVRKKVFDSSG
;
A
#
# COMPACT_ATOMS: atom_id res chain seq x y z
N PRO A 1 -1.39 -11.56 -0.20
CA PRO A 1 -1.76 -11.48 1.21
C PRO A 1 -1.87 -12.86 1.86
N MET A 2 -2.35 -13.86 1.14
CA MET A 2 -2.52 -15.21 1.71
C MET A 2 -1.20 -15.86 2.14
N ILE A 3 -0.10 -15.67 1.44
CA ILE A 3 1.18 -16.32 1.77
C ILE A 3 1.79 -15.72 3.04
N LEU A 4 1.77 -14.41 3.19
CA LEU A 4 2.24 -13.74 4.40
C LEU A 4 1.32 -13.98 5.59
N ALA A 5 -0.01 -13.86 5.41
CA ALA A 5 -0.97 -14.16 6.46
C ALA A 5 -0.90 -15.62 6.91
N HIS A 6 -0.69 -16.55 5.99
CA HIS A 6 -0.57 -17.98 6.28
C HIS A 6 0.78 -18.32 6.94
N GLY A 7 1.87 -17.73 6.47
CA GLY A 7 3.21 -17.92 7.05
C GLY A 7 3.32 -17.31 8.45
N LEU A 8 2.77 -16.12 8.65
CA LEU A 8 2.75 -15.42 9.94
C LEU A 8 1.82 -16.13 10.94
N GLY A 9 0.66 -16.64 10.47
CA GLY A 9 -0.31 -17.33 11.34
C GLY A 9 0.05 -18.76 11.70
N GLN A 10 0.99 -19.42 11.02
CA GLN A 10 1.36 -20.83 11.26
C GLN A 10 2.68 -21.02 12.01
N GLY A 11 3.20 -19.99 12.67
CA GLY A 11 4.41 -20.09 13.49
C GLY A 11 5.72 -20.29 12.72
N ARG A 12 5.69 -20.41 11.39
CA ARG A 12 6.91 -20.57 10.57
C ARG A 12 7.80 -19.31 10.55
N LEU A 13 7.21 -18.16 10.84
CA LEU A 13 7.91 -16.88 11.00
C LEU A 13 7.78 -16.34 12.43
N ALA A 14 7.44 -17.21 13.39
CA ALA A 14 7.35 -16.85 14.80
C ALA A 14 8.69 -16.27 15.28
N GLY A 15 8.63 -15.07 15.87
CA GLY A 15 9.80 -14.36 16.33
C GLY A 15 10.52 -13.51 15.29
N TYR A 16 9.97 -13.33 14.09
CA TYR A 16 10.44 -12.35 13.10
C TYR A 16 9.38 -11.24 12.91
N ASP A 17 9.75 -9.98 13.18
CA ASP A 17 8.81 -8.86 13.12
C ASP A 17 8.62 -8.38 11.67
N LEU A 18 7.60 -8.91 11.03
CA LEU A 18 7.08 -8.48 9.74
C LEU A 18 5.64 -7.94 9.87
N ALA A 19 5.28 -7.44 11.05
CA ALA A 19 3.92 -7.05 11.40
C ALA A 19 3.32 -6.02 10.43
N PHE A 20 4.13 -5.07 9.92
CA PHE A 20 3.66 -4.04 8.99
C PHE A 20 3.09 -4.61 7.68
N LEU A 21 3.58 -5.77 7.22
CA LEU A 21 3.08 -6.43 6.02
C LEU A 21 1.67 -7.01 6.18
N ARG A 22 1.19 -7.18 7.41
CA ARG A 22 -0.12 -7.80 7.70
C ARG A 22 -1.29 -7.02 7.09
N THR A 23 -1.14 -5.70 6.99
CA THR A 23 -2.19 -4.81 6.48
C THR A 23 -2.02 -4.45 5.00
N ILE A 24 -0.94 -4.88 4.34
CA ILE A 24 -0.69 -4.59 2.93
C ILE A 24 -1.30 -5.68 2.06
N PRO A 25 -2.34 -5.39 1.27
CA PRO A 25 -2.92 -6.36 0.34
C PRO A 25 -2.01 -6.55 -0.87
N GLY A 26 -2.03 -7.75 -1.45
CA GLY A 26 -1.26 -8.02 -2.67
C GLY A 26 -0.27 -9.18 -2.51
N THR A 27 0.71 -9.25 -3.38
CA THR A 27 1.77 -10.27 -3.41
C THR A 27 3.09 -9.70 -2.92
N ILE A 28 4.03 -10.56 -2.54
CA ILE A 28 5.41 -10.15 -2.20
C ILE A 28 6.07 -9.45 -3.39
N GLY A 29 5.88 -9.98 -4.61
CA GLY A 29 6.44 -9.35 -5.81
C GLY A 29 5.91 -7.93 -6.04
N GLY A 30 4.61 -7.71 -5.87
CA GLY A 30 4.00 -6.39 -5.93
C GLY A 30 4.47 -5.47 -4.79
N ALA A 31 4.64 -6.02 -3.58
CA ALA A 31 5.18 -5.26 -2.45
C ALA A 31 6.61 -4.79 -2.70
N VAL A 32 7.47 -5.62 -3.30
CA VAL A 32 8.82 -5.24 -3.72
C VAL A 32 8.76 -4.16 -4.80
N ALA A 33 8.02 -4.41 -5.90
CA ALA A 33 7.94 -3.48 -7.04
C ALA A 33 7.45 -2.06 -6.65
N MET A 34 6.59 -1.99 -5.64
CA MET A 34 6.01 -0.74 -5.14
C MET A 34 6.71 -0.22 -3.89
N ASN A 35 7.81 -0.82 -3.46
CA ASN A 35 8.40 -0.52 -2.16
C ASN A 35 7.30 -0.31 -1.12
N ALA A 36 6.42 -1.31 -0.97
CA ALA A 36 5.24 -1.18 -0.15
C ALA A 36 5.62 -0.86 1.30
N GLY A 37 4.93 0.08 1.89
CA GLY A 37 5.21 0.50 3.26
C GLY A 37 3.99 1.11 3.95
N CYS A 38 3.97 0.96 5.26
CA CYS A 38 3.01 1.58 6.16
C CYS A 38 3.61 1.65 7.58
N TYR A 39 3.08 2.55 8.39
CA TYR A 39 3.53 2.72 9.78
C TYR A 39 5.04 2.96 9.91
N GLY A 40 5.64 3.69 8.96
CA GLY A 40 7.06 4.02 8.95
C GLY A 40 8.01 2.89 8.54
N SER A 41 7.50 1.71 8.13
CA SER A 41 8.30 0.58 7.65
C SER A 41 8.03 0.32 6.16
N TYR A 42 9.06 -0.08 5.42
CA TYR A 42 9.01 -0.30 3.98
C TYR A 42 9.65 -1.64 3.58
N MET A 43 9.34 -2.13 2.39
CA MET A 43 10.03 -3.31 1.84
C MET A 43 11.54 -3.10 1.74
N ALA A 44 12.00 -1.88 1.45
CA ALA A 44 13.42 -1.52 1.42
C ALA A 44 14.15 -1.85 2.73
N ASP A 45 13.46 -1.71 3.87
CA ASP A 45 14.08 -1.90 5.21
C ASP A 45 14.40 -3.37 5.49
N ILE A 46 13.72 -4.29 4.80
CA ILE A 46 13.80 -5.72 5.09
C ILE A 46 14.25 -6.56 3.89
N CYS A 47 14.29 -6.01 2.68
CA CYS A 47 14.68 -6.74 1.48
C CYS A 47 16.21 -6.85 1.38
N GLU A 48 16.73 -8.08 1.23
CA GLU A 48 18.15 -8.32 0.96
C GLU A 48 18.43 -8.53 -0.52
N SER A 49 17.58 -9.31 -1.17
CA SER A 49 17.67 -9.58 -2.60
C SER A 49 16.33 -10.10 -3.14
N ILE A 50 16.20 -10.06 -4.44
CA ILE A 50 15.06 -10.64 -5.15
C ILE A 50 15.54 -11.58 -6.24
N ARG A 51 14.72 -12.56 -6.58
CA ARG A 51 14.87 -13.34 -7.82
C ARG A 51 13.81 -12.90 -8.80
N VAL A 52 14.22 -12.63 -10.02
CA VAL A 52 13.33 -12.23 -11.10
C VAL A 52 13.46 -13.19 -12.30
N VAL A 53 12.39 -13.22 -13.10
CA VAL A 53 12.40 -13.76 -14.46
C VAL A 53 12.29 -12.58 -15.41
N LEU A 54 13.28 -12.45 -16.31
CA LEU A 54 13.31 -11.42 -17.34
C LEU A 54 12.37 -11.77 -18.51
N ARG A 55 12.10 -10.81 -19.40
CA ARG A 55 11.31 -11.06 -20.62
C ARG A 55 11.92 -12.16 -21.52
N THR A 56 13.22 -12.37 -21.44
CA THR A 56 13.94 -13.44 -22.15
C THR A 56 13.68 -14.82 -21.57
N GLY A 57 13.04 -14.93 -20.39
CA GLY A 57 12.91 -16.19 -19.63
C GLY A 57 14.10 -16.47 -18.72
N GLU A 58 15.17 -15.69 -18.80
CA GLU A 58 16.32 -15.83 -17.92
C GLU A 58 15.96 -15.49 -16.46
N ARG A 59 16.55 -16.23 -15.52
CA ARG A 59 16.41 -15.98 -14.08
C ARG A 59 17.67 -15.33 -13.55
N CYS A 60 17.52 -14.25 -12.80
CA CYS A 60 18.66 -13.64 -12.11
C CYS A 60 18.28 -13.17 -10.71
N ASP A 61 19.29 -13.10 -9.85
CA ASP A 61 19.19 -12.57 -8.51
C ASP A 61 19.70 -11.12 -8.51
N ILE A 62 18.91 -10.21 -7.94
CA ILE A 62 19.23 -8.77 -7.86
C ILE A 62 19.33 -8.41 -6.38
N PRO A 63 20.50 -7.94 -5.90
CA PRO A 63 20.65 -7.41 -4.55
C PRO A 63 19.76 -6.17 -4.34
N ALA A 64 19.20 -5.99 -3.14
CA ALA A 64 18.35 -4.85 -2.80
C ALA A 64 19.03 -3.50 -3.05
N ALA A 65 20.34 -3.41 -2.85
CA ALA A 65 21.12 -2.19 -3.12
C ALA A 65 21.09 -1.72 -4.59
N ARG A 66 20.64 -2.57 -5.53
CA ARG A 66 20.50 -2.24 -6.95
C ARG A 66 19.07 -1.90 -7.36
N LEU A 67 18.13 -1.90 -6.41
CA LEU A 67 16.71 -1.68 -6.70
C LEU A 67 16.28 -0.21 -6.56
N ASP A 68 17.18 0.67 -6.14
CA ASP A 68 16.94 2.11 -5.94
C ASP A 68 15.53 2.40 -5.39
N PHE A 69 15.23 1.81 -4.24
CA PHE A 69 13.92 1.89 -3.62
C PHE A 69 13.53 3.34 -3.29
N GLY A 70 12.45 3.80 -3.87
CA GLY A 70 11.82 5.09 -3.59
C GLY A 70 10.38 4.96 -3.13
N TYR A 71 9.68 6.07 -3.00
CA TYR A 71 8.26 6.07 -2.67
C TYR A 71 7.43 5.45 -3.79
N ARG A 72 6.82 4.29 -3.52
CA ARG A 72 6.05 3.51 -4.49
C ARG A 72 6.86 3.18 -5.77
N HIS A 73 8.15 2.90 -5.57
CA HIS A 73 9.08 2.62 -6.66
C HIS A 73 10.16 1.62 -6.23
N ALA A 74 10.55 0.76 -7.16
CA ALA A 74 11.78 -0.01 -7.15
C ALA A 74 12.30 -0.11 -8.59
N ASP A 75 13.60 0.05 -8.80
CA ASP A 75 14.22 -0.06 -10.12
C ASP A 75 14.35 -1.54 -10.50
N LEU A 76 13.37 -2.02 -11.27
CA LEU A 76 13.32 -3.38 -11.78
C LEU A 76 13.62 -3.38 -13.29
N PRO A 77 14.30 -4.40 -13.81
CA PRO A 77 14.45 -4.55 -15.26
C PRO A 77 13.08 -4.56 -15.94
N GLU A 78 12.98 -3.89 -17.09
CA GLU A 78 11.72 -3.74 -17.81
C GLU A 78 11.03 -5.08 -18.08
N GLY A 79 9.79 -5.19 -17.64
CA GLY A 79 8.96 -6.39 -17.79
C GLY A 79 9.44 -7.61 -17.00
N ALA A 80 10.36 -7.42 -16.05
CA ALA A 80 10.76 -8.50 -15.15
C ALA A 80 9.63 -8.85 -14.16
N VAL A 81 9.52 -10.14 -13.84
CA VAL A 81 8.57 -10.65 -12.84
C VAL A 81 9.33 -11.10 -11.61
N VAL A 82 9.03 -10.52 -10.46
CA VAL A 82 9.60 -10.96 -9.18
C VAL A 82 8.97 -12.29 -8.77
N VAL A 83 9.77 -13.34 -8.64
CA VAL A 83 9.31 -14.68 -8.28
C VAL A 83 9.61 -15.07 -6.84
N SER A 84 10.62 -14.46 -6.22
CA SER A 84 10.89 -14.60 -4.78
C SER A 84 11.67 -13.39 -4.25
N ALA A 85 11.63 -13.19 -2.94
CA ALA A 85 12.42 -12.21 -2.23
C ALA A 85 13.04 -12.83 -0.99
N LEU A 86 14.31 -12.51 -0.73
CA LEU A 86 14.98 -12.79 0.54
C LEU A 86 14.79 -11.58 1.45
N LEU A 87 14.16 -11.81 2.60
CA LEU A 87 13.84 -10.77 3.56
C LEU A 87 14.60 -11.01 4.87
N ARG A 88 15.13 -9.94 5.46
CA ARG A 88 15.70 -9.93 6.80
C ARG A 88 14.76 -9.15 7.72
N ALA A 89 14.20 -9.82 8.71
CA ALA A 89 13.37 -9.18 9.71
C ALA A 89 14.03 -9.23 11.08
N PRO A 90 13.84 -8.19 11.91
CA PRO A 90 14.32 -8.22 13.29
C PRO A 90 13.61 -9.34 14.06
N LYS A 91 14.33 -9.93 15.01
CA LYS A 91 13.72 -10.86 15.96
C LYS A 91 12.94 -10.09 17.02
N GLY A 92 11.83 -10.66 17.47
CA GLY A 92 10.97 -10.11 18.51
C GLY A 92 10.20 -11.20 19.23
N GLU A 93 9.56 -10.83 20.32
CA GLU A 93 8.70 -11.74 21.07
C GLU A 93 7.43 -12.05 20.25
N PRO A 94 7.10 -13.32 19.98
CA PRO A 94 5.97 -13.71 19.14
C PRO A 94 4.63 -13.08 19.57
N ALA A 95 4.34 -13.06 20.88
CA ALA A 95 3.11 -12.47 21.39
C ALA A 95 3.03 -10.95 21.12
N ALA A 96 4.14 -10.23 21.24
CA ALA A 96 4.19 -8.81 20.95
C ALA A 96 4.01 -8.54 19.45
N ILE A 97 4.56 -9.39 18.56
CA ILE A 97 4.37 -9.28 17.11
C ILE A 97 2.90 -9.51 16.74
N VAL A 98 2.26 -10.52 17.33
CA VAL A 98 0.82 -10.78 17.12
C VAL A 98 -0.01 -9.57 17.56
N ALA A 99 0.24 -9.03 18.75
CA ALA A 99 -0.47 -7.85 19.24
C ALA A 99 -0.31 -6.63 18.32
N LYS A 100 0.90 -6.40 17.76
CA LYS A 100 1.11 -5.35 16.73
C LYS A 100 0.27 -5.58 15.48
N MET A 101 0.19 -6.83 15.00
CA MET A 101 -0.60 -7.16 13.82
C MET A 101 -2.10 -6.93 14.05
N GLU A 102 -2.61 -7.30 15.23
CA GLU A 102 -4.01 -7.11 15.61
C GLU A 102 -4.34 -5.61 15.72
N ALA A 103 -3.54 -4.83 16.44
CA ALA A 103 -3.70 -3.39 16.55
C ALA A 103 -3.67 -2.69 15.18
N ALA A 104 -2.79 -3.13 14.27
CA ALA A 104 -2.73 -2.58 12.91
C ALA A 104 -4.00 -2.90 12.10
N LEU A 105 -4.58 -4.10 12.26
CA LEU A 105 -5.85 -4.46 11.62
C LEU A 105 -7.02 -3.65 12.17
N GLU A 106 -7.10 -3.48 13.48
CA GLU A 106 -8.14 -2.66 14.14
C GLU A 106 -8.04 -1.20 13.68
N SER A 107 -6.85 -0.62 13.70
CA SER A 107 -6.61 0.76 13.21
C SER A 107 -7.03 0.91 11.75
N ARG A 108 -6.69 -0.08 10.91
CA ARG A 108 -7.11 -0.08 9.51
C ARG A 108 -8.62 -0.18 9.37
N ALA A 109 -9.26 -1.09 10.09
CA ALA A 109 -10.71 -1.23 10.07
C ALA A 109 -11.43 0.04 10.56
N ALA A 110 -10.86 0.75 11.54
CA ALA A 110 -11.39 2.02 12.03
C ALA A 110 -11.28 3.15 11.00
N THR A 111 -10.21 3.21 10.21
CA THR A 111 -9.87 4.36 9.37
C THR A 111 -10.07 4.15 7.86
N GLN A 112 -10.21 2.93 7.39
CA GLN A 112 -10.29 2.59 5.96
C GLN A 112 -11.53 1.75 5.65
N PRO A 113 -12.08 1.84 4.44
CA PRO A 113 -13.27 1.10 4.00
C PRO A 113 -12.91 -0.35 3.63
N VAL A 114 -12.50 -1.16 4.62
CA VAL A 114 -11.97 -2.52 4.41
C VAL A 114 -13.00 -3.53 3.91
N GLU A 115 -14.30 -3.24 4.09
CA GLU A 115 -15.41 -4.08 3.64
C GLU A 115 -15.96 -3.64 2.28
N ASP A 116 -15.59 -2.44 1.81
CA ASP A 116 -16.06 -1.91 0.54
C ASP A 116 -15.24 -2.46 -0.63
N ARG A 117 -15.86 -2.48 -1.81
CA ARG A 117 -15.19 -2.85 -3.06
C ARG A 117 -14.24 -1.73 -3.51
N SER A 118 -13.00 -1.81 -3.11
CA SER A 118 -11.95 -0.83 -3.40
C SER A 118 -10.60 -1.49 -3.67
N CYS A 119 -9.78 -0.81 -4.46
CA CYS A 119 -8.38 -1.23 -4.73
C CYS A 119 -7.37 -0.64 -3.71
N GLY A 120 -7.84 0.04 -2.67
CA GLY A 120 -6.98 0.76 -1.72
C GLY A 120 -6.86 2.25 -2.03
N SER A 121 -5.77 2.88 -1.59
CA SER A 121 -5.49 4.29 -1.87
C SER A 121 -5.34 4.53 -3.38
N THR A 122 -6.16 5.43 -3.93
CA THR A 122 -6.24 5.70 -5.36
C THR A 122 -5.09 6.57 -5.84
N PHE A 123 -4.75 7.61 -5.07
CA PHE A 123 -3.72 8.58 -5.44
C PHE A 123 -2.48 8.44 -4.55
N ARG A 124 -1.31 8.66 -5.15
CA ARG A 124 -0.05 8.79 -4.42
C ARG A 124 -0.04 10.08 -3.61
N ASN A 125 0.66 10.09 -2.47
CA ASN A 125 0.86 11.31 -1.72
C ASN A 125 1.86 12.21 -2.45
N PRO A 126 1.52 13.49 -2.74
CA PRO A 126 2.49 14.44 -3.31
C PRO A 126 3.74 14.64 -2.43
N ALA A 127 3.60 14.48 -1.11
CA ALA A 127 4.72 14.49 -0.17
C ALA A 127 5.81 13.43 -0.47
N GLY A 128 5.50 12.40 -1.25
CA GLY A 128 6.47 11.36 -1.62
C GLY A 128 6.77 10.34 -0.51
N PHE A 129 5.89 10.23 0.51
CA PHE A 129 6.01 9.24 1.58
C PHE A 129 4.65 8.80 2.13
N SER A 130 4.64 7.63 2.76
CA SER A 130 3.45 7.09 3.45
C SER A 130 3.26 7.75 4.81
N SER A 131 2.04 7.69 5.35
CA SER A 131 1.79 8.08 6.74
C SER A 131 2.52 7.14 7.70
N THR A 132 3.09 7.72 8.75
CA THR A 132 3.81 6.99 9.80
C THR A 132 2.86 6.41 10.84
N GLY A 133 1.67 6.98 10.98
CA GLY A 133 0.72 6.66 12.04
C GLY A 133 1.12 7.22 13.41
N GLN A 134 2.15 8.06 13.47
CA GLN A 134 2.58 8.73 14.70
C GLN A 134 1.87 10.06 14.88
N ALA A 135 1.90 10.62 16.11
CA ALA A 135 1.23 11.86 16.43
C ALA A 135 1.84 13.10 15.73
N ASP A 136 3.10 12.98 15.30
CA ASP A 136 3.85 14.03 14.58
C ASP A 136 3.81 13.87 13.05
N ASP A 137 2.97 12.96 12.53
CA ASP A 137 2.85 12.75 11.08
C ASP A 137 2.31 14.02 10.38
N VAL A 138 3.04 14.48 9.36
CA VAL A 138 2.68 15.65 8.57
C VAL A 138 1.66 15.27 7.50
N HIS A 139 0.53 15.95 7.46
CA HIS A 139 -0.59 15.60 6.59
C HIS A 139 -0.82 16.56 5.41
N ASP A 140 -0.16 17.71 5.36
CA ASP A 140 -0.46 18.80 4.42
C ASP A 140 -0.41 18.36 2.94
N LEU A 141 0.54 17.47 2.58
CA LEU A 141 0.67 16.91 1.23
C LEU A 141 0.29 15.43 1.18
N LYS A 142 -0.65 14.98 2.02
CA LYS A 142 -1.26 13.65 1.89
C LYS A 142 -2.46 13.73 0.95
N ALA A 143 -2.55 12.81 0.01
CA ALA A 143 -3.63 12.80 -0.97
C ALA A 143 -5.03 12.82 -0.31
N TRP A 144 -5.23 12.06 0.77
CA TRP A 144 -6.51 12.05 1.48
C TRP A 144 -6.91 13.43 2.02
N LYS A 145 -5.93 14.20 2.52
CA LYS A 145 -6.17 15.55 3.07
C LYS A 145 -6.55 16.52 1.95
N LEU A 146 -5.82 16.52 0.85
CA LEU A 146 -6.09 17.36 -0.32
C LEU A 146 -7.48 17.07 -0.92
N ILE A 147 -7.86 15.80 -1.00
CA ILE A 147 -9.18 15.38 -1.49
C ILE A 147 -10.29 15.82 -0.53
N ASP A 148 -10.05 15.71 0.77
CA ASP A 148 -10.99 16.15 1.81
C ASP A 148 -11.19 17.68 1.78
N ASP A 149 -10.09 18.43 1.72
CA ASP A 149 -10.10 19.90 1.63
C ASP A 149 -10.77 20.41 0.34
N ALA A 150 -10.71 19.64 -0.75
CA ALA A 150 -11.45 19.90 -1.98
C ALA A 150 -12.96 19.57 -1.89
N GLY A 151 -13.45 19.13 -0.72
CA GLY A 151 -14.87 18.81 -0.47
C GLY A 151 -15.36 17.53 -1.14
N LEU A 152 -14.45 16.57 -1.41
CA LEU A 152 -14.77 15.37 -2.16
C LEU A 152 -15.00 14.12 -1.31
N ARG A 153 -14.93 14.22 0.02
CA ARG A 153 -15.30 13.12 0.92
C ARG A 153 -16.74 12.71 0.69
N GLY A 154 -16.98 11.44 0.39
CA GLY A 154 -18.31 10.90 0.14
C GLY A 154 -18.92 11.31 -1.21
N PHE A 155 -18.20 12.06 -2.05
CA PHE A 155 -18.69 12.49 -3.35
C PHE A 155 -18.96 11.29 -4.27
N THR A 156 -20.10 11.32 -4.98
CA THR A 156 -20.54 10.25 -5.88
C THR A 156 -20.61 10.71 -7.32
N LEU A 157 -20.30 9.81 -8.24
CA LEU A 157 -20.50 9.97 -9.68
C LEU A 157 -20.91 8.63 -10.28
N GLY A 158 -22.13 8.57 -10.84
CA GLY A 158 -22.69 7.28 -11.25
C GLY A 158 -22.75 6.29 -10.08
N GLY A 159 -22.20 5.09 -10.27
CA GLY A 159 -22.09 4.08 -9.23
C GLY A 159 -20.83 4.18 -8.37
N ALA A 160 -19.89 5.09 -8.71
CA ALA A 160 -18.63 5.27 -8.01
C ALA A 160 -18.73 6.32 -6.89
N GLN A 161 -17.94 6.15 -5.82
CA GLN A 161 -17.91 7.07 -4.69
C GLN A 161 -16.51 7.22 -4.12
N MET A 162 -16.12 8.43 -3.74
CA MET A 162 -15.02 8.64 -2.80
C MET A 162 -15.48 8.25 -1.41
N SER A 163 -14.75 7.37 -0.74
CA SER A 163 -15.20 6.83 0.54
C SER A 163 -15.44 7.94 1.58
N PRO A 164 -16.60 7.94 2.27
CA PRO A 164 -16.84 8.84 3.39
C PRO A 164 -15.91 8.57 4.58
N LYS A 165 -15.40 7.34 4.69
CA LYS A 165 -14.49 6.93 5.76
C LYS A 165 -13.05 7.39 5.51
N HIS A 166 -12.57 7.25 4.26
CA HIS A 166 -11.22 7.65 3.86
C HIS A 166 -11.21 8.21 2.44
N PRO A 167 -11.07 9.53 2.26
CA PRO A 167 -11.34 10.18 0.96
C PRO A 167 -10.36 9.82 -0.15
N ASN A 168 -9.23 9.16 0.13
CA ASN A 168 -8.34 8.64 -0.92
C ASN A 168 -8.68 7.20 -1.35
N PHE A 169 -9.86 6.69 -0.99
CA PHE A 169 -10.37 5.39 -1.44
C PHE A 169 -11.56 5.60 -2.36
N LEU A 170 -11.40 5.19 -3.61
CA LEU A 170 -12.47 5.14 -4.58
C LEU A 170 -13.15 3.78 -4.46
N ILE A 171 -14.46 3.77 -4.21
CA ILE A 171 -15.25 2.57 -3.96
C ILE A 171 -16.33 2.39 -5.04
N ASN A 172 -16.58 1.13 -5.38
CA ASN A 172 -17.75 0.74 -6.17
C ASN A 172 -18.95 0.61 -5.24
N ALA A 173 -19.67 1.69 -5.04
CA ALA A 173 -20.78 1.77 -4.08
C ALA A 173 -22.08 1.18 -4.65
N ASN A 174 -22.38 1.43 -5.93
CA ASN A 174 -23.65 1.09 -6.56
C ASN A 174 -23.46 0.53 -7.97
N SER A 175 -22.75 -0.60 -8.10
CA SER A 175 -22.52 -1.24 -9.41
C SER A 175 -21.89 -0.28 -10.44
N ALA A 176 -20.87 0.47 -10.01
CA ALA A 176 -20.15 1.41 -10.85
C ALA A 176 -19.61 0.73 -12.11
N THR A 177 -19.75 1.40 -13.23
CA THR A 177 -19.06 1.04 -14.46
C THR A 177 -17.58 1.42 -14.38
N PRO A 178 -16.69 0.84 -15.19
CA PRO A 178 -15.29 1.31 -15.29
C PRO A 178 -15.22 2.80 -15.63
N GLU A 179 -16.11 3.30 -16.47
CA GLU A 179 -16.21 4.71 -16.85
C GLU A 179 -16.58 5.62 -15.66
N ASP A 180 -17.49 5.19 -14.79
CA ASP A 180 -17.82 5.93 -13.55
C ASP A 180 -16.59 6.08 -12.66
N LEU A 181 -15.81 5.00 -12.50
CA LEU A 181 -14.61 4.98 -11.67
C LEU A 181 -13.52 5.88 -12.25
N GLU A 182 -13.28 5.82 -13.56
CA GLU A 182 -12.31 6.64 -14.28
C GLU A 182 -12.69 8.12 -14.22
N ASN A 183 -13.93 8.44 -14.57
CA ASN A 183 -14.45 9.81 -14.55
C ASN A 183 -14.42 10.43 -13.16
N LEU A 184 -14.73 9.65 -12.10
CA LEU A 184 -14.61 10.14 -10.74
C LEU A 184 -13.14 10.41 -10.38
N GLY A 185 -12.22 9.51 -10.76
CA GLY A 185 -10.78 9.71 -10.55
C GLY A 185 -10.27 11.00 -11.22
N GLU A 186 -10.63 11.25 -12.48
CA GLU A 186 -10.26 12.45 -13.22
C GLU A 186 -10.89 13.73 -12.63
N LEU A 187 -12.14 13.66 -12.19
CA LEU A 187 -12.81 14.77 -11.50
C LEU A 187 -12.07 15.13 -10.21
N VAL A 188 -11.70 14.13 -9.41
CA VAL A 188 -10.93 14.34 -8.17
C VAL A 188 -9.61 15.02 -8.49
N ARG A 189 -8.85 14.49 -9.47
CA ARG A 189 -7.57 15.06 -9.89
C ARG A 189 -7.69 16.52 -10.28
N LYS A 190 -8.70 16.85 -11.09
CA LYS A 190 -8.98 18.23 -11.52
C LYS A 190 -9.32 19.14 -10.37
N LYS A 191 -10.27 18.73 -9.50
CA LYS A 191 -10.71 19.57 -8.37
C LYS A 191 -9.61 19.82 -7.35
N VAL A 192 -8.78 18.81 -7.08
CA VAL A 192 -7.62 18.98 -6.20
C VAL A 192 -6.62 19.93 -6.84
N PHE A 193 -6.33 19.80 -8.13
CA PHE A 193 -5.45 20.73 -8.84
C PHE A 193 -5.99 22.17 -8.81
N ASP A 194 -7.29 22.38 -9.06
CA ASP A 194 -7.92 23.70 -9.06
C ASP A 194 -7.86 24.37 -7.66
N SER A 195 -7.79 23.57 -6.57
CA SER A 195 -7.79 24.09 -5.19
C SER A 195 -6.41 24.21 -4.55
N SER A 196 -5.43 23.43 -5.00
CA SER A 196 -4.11 23.34 -4.33
C SER A 196 -2.90 23.48 -5.27
N GLY A 197 -3.11 23.54 -6.56
CA GLY A 197 -2.07 23.66 -7.58
C GLY A 197 -1.53 22.29 -8.01
#